data_ab775d8974c67b131bfebaaac1d19924
#
_entry.id   ab775d8974c67b131bfebaaac1d19924
#
_cell.length_a   1.000
_cell.length_b   1.000
_cell.length_c   1.000
_cell.angle_alpha   90.00
_cell.angle_beta   90.00
_cell.angle_gamma   90.00
#
_symmetry.space_group_name_H-M   'P 1'
#
loop_
_entity.id
_entity.type
_entity.pdbx_description
1 polymer ?
#
loop_
_entity_poly.entity_id
_entity_poly.type
_entity_poly.pdbx_seq_one_letter_code
_entity_poly.pdbx_strand_id
1 'polypeptide(L)'
;GGKPTPACGFALGLERLMLLMDTQKTEFPERKKCDLYIASMGEQANIKASNLATDLRNEGLSAQFDTVGRSVKAQMKYADKIGALYTVVLGDSELESGRAVLKNMSDGTQAEIELADFTDNFQSIVIKQAMDSLDGYGIEGLEITDILGGQN
;
A
#
# COMPACT_ATOMS: atom_id res chain seq x y z
N GLY A 1 -21.43 38.63 13.40
CA GLY A 1 -22.77 38.80 13.94
C GLY A 1 -23.76 37.73 13.49
N GLY A 2 -23.61 36.46 13.95
CA GLY A 2 -24.59 35.40 13.75
C GLY A 2 -25.40 35.14 15.06
N LYS A 3 -26.33 34.19 14.98
CA LYS A 3 -27.07 33.75 16.19
C LYS A 3 -26.09 33.06 17.16
N PRO A 4 -26.28 33.22 18.49
CA PRO A 4 -25.50 32.50 19.48
C PRO A 4 -25.57 30.98 19.22
N THR A 5 -24.43 30.33 18.93
CA THR A 5 -24.36 28.91 18.68
C THR A 5 -23.38 28.30 19.70
N PRO A 6 -23.84 27.37 20.55
CA PRO A 6 -22.94 26.65 21.44
C PRO A 6 -21.87 25.90 20.64
N ALA A 7 -20.62 26.08 21.02
CA ALA A 7 -19.53 25.37 20.42
C ALA A 7 -18.49 25.01 21.50
N CYS A 8 -17.87 23.86 21.35
CA CYS A 8 -16.69 23.50 22.12
C CYS A 8 -15.57 23.10 21.15
N GLY A 9 -14.34 23.25 21.58
CA GLY A 9 -13.18 22.91 20.81
C GLY A 9 -11.99 22.67 21.72
N PHE A 10 -10.99 21.96 21.16
CA PHE A 10 -9.72 21.78 21.85
C PHE A 10 -8.57 21.94 20.83
N ALA A 11 -7.40 22.21 21.35
CA ALA A 11 -6.17 22.22 20.56
C ALA A 11 -5.11 21.38 21.27
N LEU A 12 -4.33 20.62 20.49
CA LEU A 12 -3.25 19.79 20.97
C LEU A 12 -1.94 20.17 20.24
N GLY A 13 -0.87 20.40 21.00
CA GLY A 13 0.46 20.59 20.44
C GLY A 13 1.09 19.26 20.12
N LEU A 14 1.13 18.85 18.85
CA LEU A 14 1.70 17.57 18.40
C LEU A 14 3.17 17.45 18.77
N GLU A 15 3.97 18.50 18.58
CA GLU A 15 5.39 18.52 18.93
C GLU A 15 5.62 18.27 20.43
N ARG A 16 4.77 18.88 21.26
CA ARG A 16 4.82 18.71 22.72
C ARG A 16 4.45 17.29 23.12
N LEU A 17 3.46 16.70 22.45
CA LEU A 17 3.09 15.30 22.66
C LEU A 17 4.24 14.36 22.27
N MET A 18 4.87 14.58 21.12
CA MET A 18 6.02 13.78 20.67
C MET A 18 7.19 13.87 21.63
N LEU A 19 7.52 15.07 22.13
CA LEU A 19 8.57 15.25 23.16
C LEU A 19 8.24 14.51 24.44
N LEU A 20 6.97 14.51 24.86
CA LEU A 20 6.55 13.77 26.04
C LEU A 20 6.68 12.25 25.83
N MET A 21 6.27 11.73 24.69
CA MET A 21 6.39 10.33 24.32
C MET A 21 7.86 9.89 24.27
N ASP A 22 8.73 10.71 23.70
CA ASP A 22 10.18 10.47 23.67
C ASP A 22 10.78 10.44 25.10
N THR A 23 10.41 11.40 25.93
CA THR A 23 10.84 11.46 27.35
C THR A 23 10.39 10.24 28.15
N GLN A 24 9.19 9.75 27.88
CA GLN A 24 8.61 8.56 28.50
C GLN A 24 9.10 7.25 27.88
N LYS A 25 9.94 7.32 26.84
CA LYS A 25 10.42 6.16 26.05
C LYS A 25 9.27 5.27 25.58
N THR A 26 8.18 5.91 25.14
CA THR A 26 7.03 5.19 24.55
C THR A 26 7.47 4.51 23.28
N GLU A 27 7.23 3.21 23.16
CA GLU A 27 7.50 2.46 21.95
C GLU A 27 6.50 2.87 20.87
N PHE A 28 7.01 3.26 19.71
CA PHE A 28 6.19 3.51 18.53
C PHE A 28 6.03 2.21 17.75
N PRO A 29 4.83 1.92 17.21
CA PRO A 29 4.66 0.79 16.33
C PRO A 29 5.57 0.95 15.10
N GLU A 30 6.14 -0.14 14.66
CA GLU A 30 6.92 -0.15 13.41
C GLU A 30 6.08 0.40 12.25
N ARG A 31 6.72 1.22 11.42
CA ARG A 31 6.05 1.71 10.21
C ARG A 31 5.69 0.54 9.32
N LYS A 32 4.42 0.38 9.00
CA LYS A 32 4.02 -0.54 7.93
C LYS A 32 4.81 -0.22 6.66
N LYS A 33 5.44 -1.23 6.09
CA LYS A 33 6.06 -1.11 4.76
C LYS A 33 4.97 -0.78 3.74
N CYS A 34 5.36 -0.15 2.64
CA CYS A 34 4.45 0.07 1.53
C CYS A 34 4.20 -1.27 0.84
N ASP A 35 2.95 -1.75 0.84
CA ASP A 35 2.63 -3.02 0.20
C ASP A 35 2.74 -2.90 -1.31
N LEU A 36 2.22 -1.82 -1.90
CA LEU A 36 2.29 -1.56 -3.32
C LEU A 36 2.64 -0.11 -3.63
N TYR A 37 3.62 0.11 -4.49
CA TYR A 37 3.86 1.40 -5.11
C TYR A 37 3.42 1.39 -6.57
N ILE A 38 2.53 2.32 -6.94
CA ILE A 38 1.98 2.44 -8.29
C ILE A 38 2.72 3.59 -8.99
N ALA A 39 3.64 3.25 -9.88
CA ALA A 39 4.29 4.22 -10.74
C ALA A 39 3.39 4.53 -11.94
N SER A 40 3.28 5.80 -12.33
CA SER A 40 2.41 6.23 -13.41
C SER A 40 3.13 7.17 -14.38
N MET A 41 2.74 7.10 -15.66
CA MET A 41 3.21 7.98 -16.72
C MET A 41 2.02 8.48 -17.54
N GLY A 42 1.79 9.80 -17.51
CA GLY A 42 0.64 10.44 -18.14
C GLY A 42 -0.51 10.72 -17.16
N GLU A 43 -1.38 11.64 -17.54
CA GLU A 43 -2.48 12.14 -16.69
C GLU A 43 -3.50 11.04 -16.37
N GLN A 44 -3.92 10.29 -17.38
CA GLN A 44 -4.90 9.22 -17.22
C GLN A 44 -4.37 8.09 -16.34
N ALA A 45 -3.10 7.71 -16.52
CA ALA A 45 -2.44 6.72 -15.69
C ALA A 45 -2.32 7.19 -14.23
N ASN A 46 -2.09 8.48 -13.99
CA ASN A 46 -2.03 9.04 -12.64
C ASN A 46 -3.41 9.03 -11.95
N ILE A 47 -4.48 9.35 -12.69
CA ILE A 47 -5.86 9.24 -12.17
C ILE A 47 -6.17 7.78 -11.80
N LYS A 48 -5.86 6.83 -12.69
CA LYS A 48 -6.05 5.39 -12.41
C LYS A 48 -5.24 4.93 -11.20
N ALA A 49 -3.97 5.36 -11.09
CA ALA A 49 -3.11 5.05 -9.95
C ALA A 49 -3.67 5.58 -8.63
N SER A 50 -4.22 6.79 -8.63
CA SER A 50 -4.89 7.38 -7.46
C SER A 50 -6.11 6.57 -7.02
N ASN A 51 -6.94 6.15 -7.97
CA ASN A 51 -8.14 5.35 -7.68
C ASN A 51 -7.73 3.98 -7.12
N LEU A 52 -6.83 3.27 -7.78
CA LEU A 52 -6.32 1.97 -7.29
C LEU A 52 -5.68 2.08 -5.90
N ALA A 53 -4.91 3.14 -5.64
CA ALA A 53 -4.32 3.34 -4.32
C ALA A 53 -5.40 3.58 -3.25
N THR A 54 -6.51 4.23 -3.62
CA THR A 54 -7.64 4.45 -2.72
C THR A 54 -8.37 3.15 -2.42
N ASP A 55 -8.65 2.34 -3.44
CA ASP A 55 -9.32 1.06 -3.31
C ASP A 55 -8.51 0.10 -2.42
N LEU A 56 -7.20 -0.02 -2.67
CA LEU A 56 -6.29 -0.81 -1.84
C LEU A 56 -6.24 -0.36 -0.38
N ARG A 57 -6.25 0.96 -0.14
CA ARG A 57 -6.26 1.51 1.23
C ARG A 57 -7.57 1.23 1.96
N ASN A 58 -8.70 1.22 1.25
CA ASN A 58 -10.00 0.85 1.82
C ASN A 58 -10.01 -0.61 2.28
N GLU A 59 -9.24 -1.48 1.61
CA GLU A 59 -9.02 -2.88 2.00
C GLU A 59 -7.88 -3.06 3.04
N GLY A 60 -7.38 -1.97 3.62
CA GLY A 60 -6.38 -2.00 4.68
C GLY A 60 -4.93 -2.17 4.21
N LEU A 61 -4.68 -2.17 2.91
CA LEU A 61 -3.35 -2.25 2.32
C LEU A 61 -2.65 -0.89 2.29
N SER A 62 -1.32 -0.87 2.42
CA SER A 62 -0.52 0.36 2.33
C SER A 62 -0.10 0.59 0.87
N ALA A 63 -0.86 1.38 0.13
CA ALA A 63 -0.55 1.72 -1.26
C ALA A 63 -0.11 3.18 -1.41
N GLN A 64 0.88 3.44 -2.27
CA GLN A 64 1.37 4.78 -2.60
C GLN A 64 1.51 4.94 -4.11
N PHE A 65 1.40 6.17 -4.58
CA PHE A 65 1.60 6.55 -5.99
C PHE A 65 2.28 7.92 -6.08
N ASP A 66 2.71 8.31 -7.29
CA ASP A 66 3.37 9.60 -7.49
C ASP A 66 2.38 10.75 -7.59
N THR A 67 2.54 11.75 -6.73
CA THR A 67 1.72 12.97 -6.71
C THR A 67 2.45 14.20 -7.26
N VAL A 68 3.71 14.04 -7.66
CA VAL A 68 4.61 15.15 -8.03
C VAL A 68 4.89 15.19 -9.54
N GLY A 69 4.55 14.14 -10.27
CA GLY A 69 4.82 14.04 -11.71
C GLY A 69 6.28 13.69 -12.03
N ARG A 70 6.91 12.86 -11.21
CA ARG A 70 8.28 12.38 -11.44
C ARG A 70 8.35 11.40 -12.61
N SER A 71 9.51 11.30 -13.26
CA SER A 71 9.74 10.26 -14.24
C SER A 71 9.60 8.86 -13.63
N VAL A 72 9.19 7.85 -14.40
CA VAL A 72 9.04 6.45 -13.93
C VAL A 72 10.32 5.95 -13.26
N LYS A 73 11.49 6.28 -13.81
CA LYS A 73 12.78 5.92 -13.20
C LYS A 73 12.95 6.49 -11.79
N ALA A 74 12.53 7.75 -11.58
CA ALA A 74 12.61 8.39 -10.26
C ALA A 74 11.57 7.82 -9.30
N GLN A 75 10.38 7.48 -9.79
CA GLN A 75 9.33 6.81 -9.04
C GLN A 75 9.79 5.43 -8.56
N MET A 76 10.39 4.62 -9.43
CA MET A 76 10.92 3.30 -9.05
C MET A 76 12.04 3.39 -8.01
N LYS A 77 12.94 4.37 -8.14
CA LYS A 77 13.97 4.64 -7.12
C LYS A 77 13.34 5.05 -5.78
N TYR A 78 12.23 5.78 -5.82
CA TYR A 78 11.52 6.16 -4.61
C TYR A 78 10.80 4.96 -3.98
N ALA A 79 10.18 4.09 -4.78
CA ALA A 79 9.58 2.84 -4.32
C ALA A 79 10.60 1.96 -3.56
N ASP A 80 11.80 1.82 -4.10
CA ASP A 80 12.90 1.12 -3.44
C ASP A 80 13.30 1.79 -2.11
N LYS A 81 13.44 3.12 -2.12
CA LYS A 81 13.79 3.91 -0.92
C LYS A 81 12.79 3.75 0.24
N ILE A 82 11.49 3.65 -0.07
CA ILE A 82 10.44 3.48 0.96
C ILE A 82 10.22 2.02 1.34
N GLY A 83 10.95 1.09 0.72
CA GLY A 83 10.84 -0.34 0.97
C GLY A 83 9.50 -0.91 0.51
N ALA A 84 8.99 -0.48 -0.65
CA ALA A 84 7.80 -1.05 -1.24
C ALA A 84 8.01 -2.55 -1.53
N LEU A 85 7.05 -3.39 -1.15
CA LEU A 85 7.12 -4.83 -1.37
C LEU A 85 6.86 -5.17 -2.84
N TYR A 86 5.90 -4.47 -3.44
CA TYR A 86 5.53 -4.63 -4.84
C TYR A 86 5.51 -3.29 -5.56
N THR A 87 5.71 -3.34 -6.87
CA THR A 87 5.56 -2.18 -7.76
C THR A 87 4.78 -2.57 -9.00
N VAL A 88 3.99 -1.64 -9.50
CA VAL A 88 3.33 -1.72 -10.80
C VAL A 88 3.56 -0.41 -11.54
N VAL A 89 3.74 -0.48 -12.85
CA VAL A 89 3.86 0.70 -13.72
C VAL A 89 2.61 0.79 -14.58
N LEU A 90 2.02 1.98 -14.61
CA LEU A 90 0.86 2.29 -15.44
C LEU A 90 1.23 3.37 -16.45
N GLY A 91 1.01 3.10 -17.70
CA GLY A 91 1.10 4.01 -18.83
C GLY A 91 -0.10 3.81 -19.76
N ASP A 92 -0.07 4.45 -20.92
CA ASP A 92 -1.16 4.36 -21.88
C ASP A 92 -1.37 2.92 -22.38
N SER A 93 -0.29 2.16 -22.59
CA SER A 93 -0.35 0.76 -23.01
C SER A 93 -1.05 -0.16 -22.00
N GLU A 94 -0.79 0.02 -20.72
CA GLU A 94 -1.41 -0.75 -19.65
C GLU A 94 -2.89 -0.37 -19.49
N LEU A 95 -3.23 0.90 -19.69
CA LEU A 95 -4.62 1.35 -19.67
C LEU A 95 -5.42 0.80 -20.86
N GLU A 96 -4.83 0.78 -22.05
CA GLU A 96 -5.47 0.26 -23.29
C GLU A 96 -5.65 -1.26 -23.24
N SER A 97 -4.62 -1.99 -22.77
CA SER A 97 -4.66 -3.45 -22.65
C SER A 97 -5.49 -3.94 -21.47
N GLY A 98 -5.73 -3.10 -20.47
CA GLY A 98 -6.37 -3.48 -19.20
C GLY A 98 -5.49 -4.37 -18.32
N ARG A 99 -4.18 -4.49 -18.60
CA ARG A 99 -3.24 -5.36 -17.93
C ARG A 99 -1.97 -4.62 -17.58
N ALA A 100 -1.37 -4.98 -16.48
CA ALA A 100 -0.08 -4.42 -16.03
C ALA A 100 0.82 -5.53 -15.50
N VAL A 101 2.10 -5.21 -15.30
CA VAL A 101 3.07 -6.13 -14.71
C VAL A 101 3.33 -5.73 -13.26
N LEU A 102 2.94 -6.59 -12.36
CA LEU A 102 3.26 -6.50 -10.93
C LEU A 102 4.65 -7.09 -10.71
N LYS A 103 5.53 -6.33 -10.09
CA LYS A 103 6.88 -6.75 -9.76
C LYS A 103 7.04 -6.87 -8.25
N ASN A 104 7.50 -8.02 -7.77
CA ASN A 104 7.97 -8.21 -6.41
C ASN A 104 9.38 -7.58 -6.27
N MET A 105 9.56 -6.69 -5.31
CA MET A 105 10.81 -5.95 -5.13
C MET A 105 11.87 -6.74 -4.36
N SER A 106 11.50 -7.82 -3.67
CA SER A 106 12.44 -8.63 -2.89
C SER A 106 13.25 -9.61 -3.75
N ASP A 107 12.59 -10.27 -4.70
CA ASP A 107 13.17 -11.32 -5.55
C ASP A 107 13.20 -10.97 -7.04
N GLY A 108 12.52 -9.87 -7.43
CA GLY A 108 12.41 -9.41 -8.80
C GLY A 108 11.44 -10.20 -9.66
N THR A 109 10.68 -11.14 -9.11
CA THR A 109 9.66 -11.90 -9.84
C THR A 109 8.59 -10.96 -10.38
N GLN A 110 7.99 -11.33 -11.51
CA GLN A 110 6.97 -10.56 -12.19
C GLN A 110 5.74 -11.43 -12.46
N ALA A 111 4.57 -10.84 -12.31
CA ALA A 111 3.29 -11.46 -12.64
C ALA A 111 2.41 -10.47 -13.40
N GLU A 112 1.68 -10.95 -14.39
CA GLU A 112 0.66 -10.13 -15.07
C GLU A 112 -0.56 -10.01 -14.18
N ILE A 113 -1.14 -8.80 -14.10
CA ILE A 113 -2.32 -8.49 -13.29
C ILE A 113 -3.32 -7.69 -14.11
N GLU A 114 -4.60 -8.03 -14.02
CA GLU A 114 -5.69 -7.31 -14.67
C GLU A 114 -6.08 -6.08 -13.85
N LEU A 115 -6.32 -4.96 -14.55
CA LEU A 115 -6.67 -3.69 -13.92
C LEU A 115 -8.16 -3.58 -13.55
N ALA A 116 -9.01 -4.49 -14.04
CA ALA A 116 -10.44 -4.49 -13.73
C ALA A 116 -10.69 -4.84 -12.26
N ASP A 117 -10.18 -5.97 -11.81
CA ASP A 117 -10.33 -6.48 -10.44
C ASP A 117 -8.96 -6.47 -9.72
N PHE A 118 -8.26 -5.34 -9.85
CA PHE A 118 -6.87 -5.22 -9.43
C PHE A 118 -6.67 -5.56 -7.95
N THR A 119 -7.53 -5.08 -7.08
CA THR A 119 -7.40 -5.27 -5.63
C THR A 119 -7.50 -6.75 -5.25
N ASP A 120 -8.51 -7.46 -5.76
CA ASP A 120 -8.71 -8.88 -5.50
C ASP A 120 -7.59 -9.74 -6.08
N ASN A 121 -7.17 -9.41 -7.31
CA ASN A 121 -6.06 -10.06 -7.98
C ASN A 121 -4.74 -9.84 -7.23
N PHE A 122 -4.49 -8.62 -6.76
CA PHE A 122 -3.29 -8.30 -5.98
C PHE A 122 -3.26 -9.07 -4.66
N GLN A 123 -4.36 -9.08 -3.91
CA GLN A 123 -4.47 -9.85 -2.67
C GLN A 123 -4.22 -11.34 -2.91
N SER A 124 -4.80 -11.90 -3.96
CA SER A 124 -4.61 -13.31 -4.33
C SER A 124 -3.14 -13.65 -4.63
N ILE A 125 -2.44 -12.77 -5.34
CA ILE A 125 -1.00 -12.93 -5.64
C ILE A 125 -0.17 -12.86 -4.35
N VAL A 126 -0.44 -11.87 -3.49
CA VAL A 126 0.27 -11.71 -2.21
C VAL A 126 0.06 -12.91 -1.30
N ILE A 127 -1.17 -13.39 -1.17
CA ILE A 127 -1.51 -14.57 -0.37
C ILE A 127 -0.79 -15.81 -0.92
N LYS A 128 -0.86 -16.03 -2.23
CA LYS A 128 -0.18 -17.15 -2.88
C LYS A 128 1.33 -17.15 -2.64
N GLN A 129 1.98 -16.01 -2.81
CA GLN A 129 3.43 -15.90 -2.57
C GLN A 129 3.79 -16.07 -1.08
N ALA A 130 2.94 -15.60 -0.17
CA ALA A 130 3.11 -15.86 1.25
C ALA A 130 3.00 -17.35 1.58
N MET A 131 2.03 -18.06 0.99
CA MET A 131 1.87 -19.50 1.16
C MET A 131 3.07 -20.28 0.58
N ASP A 132 3.48 -19.97 -0.66
CA ASP A 132 4.63 -20.61 -1.30
C ASP A 132 5.93 -20.43 -0.47
N SER A 133 6.08 -19.30 0.22
CA SER A 133 7.20 -19.06 1.13
C SER A 133 7.11 -19.85 2.43
N LEU A 134 5.91 -20.17 2.92
CA LEU A 134 5.68 -20.98 4.11
C LEU A 134 5.86 -22.48 3.83
N ASP A 135 5.47 -22.96 2.67
CA ASP A 135 5.69 -24.36 2.25
C ASP A 135 7.18 -24.74 2.23
N GLY A 136 8.06 -23.78 1.96
CA GLY A 136 9.52 -23.95 2.06
C GLY A 136 10.03 -24.19 3.50
N TYR A 137 9.24 -23.92 4.53
CA TYR A 137 9.57 -24.15 5.94
C TYR A 137 8.97 -25.43 6.54
N GLY A 138 8.31 -26.27 5.74
CA GLY A 138 7.81 -27.58 6.19
C GLY A 138 6.67 -27.51 7.22
N ILE A 139 5.87 -26.45 7.18
CA ILE A 139 4.68 -26.32 8.04
C ILE A 139 3.49 -26.93 7.32
N GLU A 140 3.44 -28.25 7.29
CA GLU A 140 2.23 -29.00 6.90
C GLU A 140 1.21 -28.89 8.04
N GLY A 141 0.06 -28.23 7.77
CA GLY A 141 -1.11 -28.32 8.65
C GLY A 141 -1.69 -27.05 9.24
N LEU A 142 -1.33 -25.85 8.79
CA LEU A 142 -2.03 -24.61 9.19
C LEU A 142 -3.21 -24.35 8.26
N GLU A 143 -4.44 -24.51 8.79
CA GLU A 143 -5.64 -24.07 8.07
C GLU A 143 -5.74 -22.54 8.06
N ILE A 144 -6.23 -21.98 6.92
CA ILE A 144 -6.36 -20.52 6.69
C ILE A 144 -7.17 -19.82 7.78
N THR A 145 -8.05 -20.54 8.48
CA THR A 145 -8.83 -20.08 9.62
C THR A 145 -8.00 -19.66 10.83
N ASP A 146 -6.80 -20.22 11.00
CA ASP A 146 -5.93 -19.93 12.14
C ASP A 146 -5.12 -18.64 11.93
N ILE A 147 -4.95 -18.20 10.67
CA ILE A 147 -4.19 -17.00 10.30
C ILE A 147 -5.10 -15.75 10.29
N LEU A 148 -6.39 -15.91 10.01
CA LEU A 148 -7.34 -14.80 9.90
C LEU A 148 -8.02 -14.43 11.23
N GLY A 149 -7.48 -14.90 12.37
CA GLY A 149 -7.87 -14.49 13.71
C GLY A 149 -9.39 -14.56 13.94
N GLY A 150 -9.89 -15.72 14.36
CA GLY A 150 -11.28 -15.84 14.77
C GLY A 150 -11.64 -14.77 15.81
N GLN A 151 -12.50 -13.86 15.43
CA GLN A 151 -13.26 -13.06 16.38
C GLN A 151 -14.44 -13.90 16.87
N ASN A 152 -14.37 -14.33 18.11
CA ASN A 152 -15.53 -14.55 18.96
C ASN A 152 -15.64 -13.42 19.95
#